data_609fd480163066e76b3bad9fa772f009
#
_entry.id   609fd480163066e76b3bad9fa772f009
#
_cell.length_a   1.000
_cell.length_b   1.000
_cell.length_c   1.000
_cell.angle_alpha   90.00
_cell.angle_beta   90.00
_cell.angle_gamma   90.00
#
_symmetry.space_group_name_H-M   'P 1'
#
loop_
_entity.id
_entity.type
_entity.pdbx_description
1 polymer ?
#
loop_
_entity_poly.entity_id
_entity_poly.type
_entity_poly.pdbx_seq_one_letter_code
_entity_poly.pdbx_strand_id
1 'polypeptide(L)'
;IPYTQGISSTAMNQRLKEIGTTPEIRMKRLRRLIGAKKIVRILESHSGLTGLIIENTFVDVNGKKEEFDGMWASSLTDSTSKGKPDIEAVDITTRLHDLNDALEVTTKPVIFDGDTGGKVEHFVFTVRTLERLGISAVIIEDKVGLKQNSLFGVLFEDLLFGMLNGATIKH
;
A
#
# COMPACT_ATOMS: atom_id res chain seq x y z
N ILE A 1 -6.62 -33.25 28.86
CA ILE A 1 -5.69 -33.26 27.73
C ILE A 1 -4.50 -32.43 28.18
N PRO A 2 -3.29 -33.02 28.27
CA PRO A 2 -2.13 -32.24 28.68
C PRO A 2 -1.81 -31.17 27.65
N TYR A 3 -1.63 -29.95 28.11
CA TYR A 3 -1.12 -28.87 27.28
C TYR A 3 0.23 -29.25 26.70
N THR A 4 0.43 -29.05 25.41
CA THR A 4 1.72 -29.27 24.76
C THR A 4 2.75 -28.34 25.39
N GLN A 5 3.74 -28.90 26.12
CA GLN A 5 4.77 -28.09 26.77
C GLN A 5 5.52 -27.27 25.72
N GLY A 6 5.73 -25.98 25.98
CA GLY A 6 6.50 -25.09 25.13
C GLY A 6 5.72 -24.27 24.10
N ILE A 7 4.38 -24.37 24.04
CA ILE A 7 3.55 -23.52 23.19
C ILE A 7 2.75 -22.56 24.08
N SER A 8 3.23 -21.33 24.23
CA SER A 8 2.46 -20.23 24.82
C SER A 8 1.90 -19.35 23.71
N SER A 9 0.76 -18.68 23.96
CA SER A 9 0.21 -17.68 23.05
C SER A 9 1.21 -16.56 22.74
N THR A 10 2.07 -16.20 23.71
CA THR A 10 3.15 -15.23 23.54
C THR A 10 4.23 -15.74 22.59
N ALA A 11 4.70 -17.00 22.77
CA ALA A 11 5.69 -17.60 21.87
C ALA A 11 5.13 -17.80 20.45
N MET A 12 3.85 -18.11 20.33
CA MET A 12 3.18 -18.24 19.03
C MET A 12 3.01 -16.89 18.35
N ASN A 13 2.66 -15.84 19.09
CA ASN A 13 2.59 -14.46 18.56
C ASN A 13 3.97 -13.95 18.15
N GLN A 14 5.03 -14.29 18.88
CA GLN A 14 6.39 -13.92 18.52
C GLN A 14 6.85 -14.67 17.28
N ARG A 15 6.56 -15.95 17.17
CA ARG A 15 6.83 -16.75 15.97
C ARG A 15 6.06 -16.24 14.73
N LEU A 16 4.81 -15.82 14.90
CA LEU A 16 4.04 -15.20 13.82
C LEU A 16 4.64 -13.87 13.38
N LYS A 17 5.26 -13.11 14.29
CA LYS A 17 6.01 -11.88 13.96
C LYS A 17 7.31 -12.19 13.23
N GLU A 18 8.00 -13.25 13.60
CA GLU A 18 9.27 -13.69 13.00
C GLU A 18 9.08 -14.35 11.63
N ILE A 19 7.99 -15.09 11.43
CA ILE A 19 7.65 -15.81 10.19
C ILE A 19 6.83 -14.95 9.23
N GLY A 20 6.26 -13.83 9.72
CA GLY A 20 5.30 -13.02 9.00
C GLY A 20 3.86 -13.50 9.21
N THR A 21 2.94 -12.83 8.56
CA THR A 21 1.52 -13.17 8.59
C THR A 21 1.12 -13.88 7.30
N THR A 22 0.16 -14.80 7.37
CA THR A 22 -0.38 -15.39 6.14
C THR A 22 -1.23 -14.38 5.37
N PRO A 23 -1.33 -14.50 4.03
CA PRO A 23 -2.20 -13.64 3.22
C PRO A 23 -3.63 -13.56 3.75
N GLU A 24 -4.23 -14.67 4.17
CA GLU A 24 -5.61 -14.72 4.67
C GLU A 24 -5.78 -13.93 5.98
N ILE A 25 -4.80 -13.99 6.88
CA ILE A 25 -4.83 -13.25 8.15
C ILE A 25 -4.69 -11.76 7.87
N ARG A 26 -3.73 -11.37 7.02
CA ARG A 26 -3.50 -9.97 6.65
C ARG A 26 -4.73 -9.37 5.98
N MET A 27 -5.31 -10.05 4.99
CA MET A 27 -6.48 -9.61 4.25
C MET A 27 -7.68 -9.30 5.17
N LYS A 28 -7.90 -10.10 6.21
CA LYS A 28 -9.02 -9.92 7.15
C LYS A 28 -8.72 -8.90 8.26
N ARG A 29 -7.47 -8.51 8.45
CA ARG A 29 -7.04 -7.71 9.61
C ARG A 29 -7.59 -6.30 9.59
N LEU A 30 -7.63 -5.62 8.43
CA LEU A 30 -8.18 -4.27 8.30
C LEU A 30 -9.65 -4.22 8.75
N ARG A 31 -10.48 -5.13 8.26
CA ARG A 31 -11.91 -5.19 8.65
C ARG A 31 -12.09 -5.39 10.17
N ARG A 32 -11.25 -6.21 10.79
CA ARG A 32 -11.26 -6.42 12.25
C ARG A 32 -10.86 -5.14 12.99
N LEU A 33 -9.85 -4.41 12.51
CA LEU A 33 -9.42 -3.15 13.10
C LEU A 33 -10.50 -2.07 13.00
N ILE A 34 -11.16 -1.93 11.85
CA ILE A 34 -12.28 -1.00 11.65
C ILE A 34 -13.42 -1.31 12.62
N GLY A 35 -13.73 -2.59 12.86
CA GLY A 35 -14.75 -2.99 13.82
C GLY A 35 -14.36 -2.83 15.30
N ALA A 36 -13.06 -2.83 15.61
CA ALA A 36 -12.55 -2.79 16.97
C ALA A 36 -12.09 -1.41 17.44
N LYS A 37 -11.74 -0.51 16.53
CA LYS A 37 -11.18 0.81 16.83
C LYS A 37 -12.07 1.93 16.30
N LYS A 38 -12.18 3.01 17.08
CA LYS A 38 -12.87 4.22 16.65
C LYS A 38 -12.12 4.93 15.51
N ILE A 39 -10.78 4.88 15.53
CA ILE A 39 -9.89 5.45 14.51
C ILE A 39 -8.84 4.40 14.17
N VAL A 40 -8.63 4.14 12.88
CA VAL A 40 -7.57 3.30 12.34
C VAL A 40 -6.53 4.21 11.69
N ARG A 41 -5.28 4.09 12.14
CA ARG A 41 -4.16 4.94 11.69
C ARG A 41 -3.40 4.21 10.60
N ILE A 42 -3.47 4.72 9.40
CA ILE A 42 -2.78 4.19 8.23
C ILE A 42 -1.69 5.16 7.80
N LEU A 43 -0.49 4.67 7.55
CA LEU A 43 0.62 5.47 7.03
C LEU A 43 1.03 4.93 5.66
N GLU A 44 1.48 5.85 4.81
CA GLU A 44 1.93 5.53 3.46
C GLU A 44 3.21 4.69 3.47
N SER A 45 3.30 3.71 2.53
CA SER A 45 4.47 2.86 2.31
C SER A 45 4.61 2.54 0.82
N HIS A 46 5.80 2.80 0.25
CA HIS A 46 6.12 2.58 -1.15
C HIS A 46 7.37 1.71 -1.35
N SER A 47 7.95 1.17 -0.28
CA SER A 47 9.15 0.33 -0.36
C SER A 47 9.30 -0.54 0.90
N GLY A 48 10.17 -1.54 0.84
CA GLY A 48 10.52 -2.34 2.02
C GLY A 48 11.07 -1.49 3.18
N LEU A 49 11.84 -0.44 2.89
CA LEU A 49 12.37 0.46 3.93
C LEU A 49 11.25 1.23 4.65
N THR A 50 10.33 1.83 3.90
CA THR A 50 9.20 2.55 4.51
C THR A 50 8.26 1.61 5.27
N GLY A 51 8.06 0.40 4.75
CA GLY A 51 7.34 -0.67 5.46
C GLY A 51 8.01 -1.04 6.79
N LEU A 52 9.34 -1.21 6.79
CA LEU A 52 10.10 -1.53 7.99
C LEU A 52 10.01 -0.42 9.06
N ILE A 53 10.07 0.85 8.63
CA ILE A 53 9.90 2.01 9.52
C ILE A 53 8.52 1.97 10.17
N ILE A 54 7.46 1.79 9.38
CA ILE A 54 6.07 1.77 9.89
C ILE A 54 5.83 0.60 10.84
N GLU A 55 6.36 -0.59 10.51
CA GLU A 55 6.21 -1.78 11.35
C GLU A 55 6.80 -1.58 12.74
N ASN A 56 7.93 -0.86 12.84
CA ASN A 56 8.67 -0.70 14.07
C ASN A 56 8.43 0.65 14.79
N THR A 57 7.73 1.60 14.16
CA THR A 57 7.45 2.90 14.77
C THR A 57 6.33 2.80 15.80
N PHE A 58 6.59 3.25 17.00
CA PHE A 58 5.61 3.40 18.06
C PHE A 58 5.99 4.54 18.99
N VAL A 59 5.01 5.01 19.75
CA VAL A 59 5.20 5.93 20.86
C VAL A 59 4.57 5.32 22.11
N ASP A 60 5.16 5.59 23.28
CA ASP A 60 4.53 5.27 24.56
C ASP A 60 3.71 6.47 25.04
N VAL A 61 2.43 6.23 25.26
CA VAL A 61 1.51 7.23 25.80
C VAL A 61 0.93 6.68 27.10
N ASN A 62 1.42 7.17 28.22
CA ASN A 62 0.97 6.73 29.56
C ASN A 62 1.11 5.22 29.80
N GLY A 63 2.21 4.61 29.39
CA GLY A 63 2.45 3.17 29.52
C GLY A 63 1.71 2.31 28.48
N LYS A 64 1.06 2.93 27.51
CA LYS A 64 0.38 2.25 26.40
C LYS A 64 1.11 2.49 25.09
N LYS A 65 1.46 1.40 24.42
CA LYS A 65 2.05 1.46 23.08
C LYS A 65 1.01 1.92 22.06
N GLU A 66 1.27 3.03 21.38
CA GLU A 66 0.48 3.53 20.26
C GLU A 66 1.32 3.40 18.99
N GLU A 67 0.76 2.77 17.95
CA GLU A 67 1.44 2.50 16.69
C GLU A 67 0.51 2.71 15.49
N PHE A 68 1.05 2.72 14.28
CA PHE A 68 0.24 2.65 13.07
C PHE A 68 -0.43 1.29 12.95
N ASP A 69 -1.68 1.27 12.50
CA ASP A 69 -2.51 0.07 12.42
C ASP A 69 -2.33 -0.66 11.10
N GLY A 70 -1.93 0.05 10.06
CA GLY A 70 -1.76 -0.49 8.72
C GLY A 70 -0.97 0.44 7.81
N MET A 71 -0.86 0.05 6.55
CA MET A 71 -0.11 0.76 5.52
C MET A 71 -1.00 1.06 4.30
N TRP A 72 -0.65 2.11 3.57
CA TRP A 72 -1.24 2.47 2.30
C TRP A 72 -0.17 2.54 1.23
N ALA A 73 -0.23 1.63 0.26
CA ALA A 73 0.64 1.64 -0.92
C ALA A 73 0.07 2.64 -1.93
N SER A 74 0.51 3.90 -1.81
CA SER A 74 0.04 5.03 -2.61
C SER A 74 0.69 5.05 -4.00
N SER A 75 -0.12 5.32 -5.03
CA SER A 75 0.37 5.51 -6.40
C SER A 75 1.21 6.77 -6.54
N LEU A 76 0.84 7.83 -5.83
CA LEU A 76 1.54 9.10 -5.85
C LEU A 76 2.99 8.98 -5.34
N THR A 77 3.18 8.40 -4.15
CA THR A 77 4.51 8.25 -3.58
C THR A 77 5.35 7.22 -4.32
N ASP A 78 4.73 6.16 -4.82
CA ASP A 78 5.38 5.16 -5.64
C ASP A 78 5.89 5.78 -6.96
N SER A 79 5.06 6.55 -7.66
CA SER A 79 5.44 7.28 -8.86
C SER A 79 6.54 8.32 -8.57
N THR A 80 6.37 9.11 -7.51
CA THR A 80 7.32 10.17 -7.14
C THR A 80 8.68 9.58 -6.75
N SER A 81 8.73 8.46 -6.06
CA SER A 81 9.98 7.77 -5.70
C SER A 81 10.80 7.34 -6.93
N LYS A 82 10.15 7.19 -8.08
CA LYS A 82 10.74 6.84 -9.36
C LYS A 82 10.92 8.05 -10.31
N GLY A 83 10.69 9.27 -9.80
CA GLY A 83 10.77 10.52 -10.57
C GLY A 83 9.71 10.61 -11.68
N LYS A 84 8.59 9.93 -11.53
CA LYS A 84 7.48 9.93 -12.50
C LYS A 84 6.26 10.67 -11.95
N PRO A 85 5.46 11.28 -12.83
CA PRO A 85 4.18 11.85 -12.43
C PRO A 85 3.17 10.76 -12.09
N ASP A 86 2.21 11.11 -11.22
CA ASP A 86 1.13 10.21 -10.80
C ASP A 86 -0.02 10.21 -11.83
N ILE A 87 0.24 9.59 -12.96
CA ILE A 87 -0.66 9.45 -14.12
C ILE A 87 -0.68 8.01 -14.66
N GLU A 88 -0.52 7.02 -13.77
CA GLU A 88 -0.36 5.61 -14.14
C GLU A 88 0.89 5.35 -15.03
N ALA A 89 1.91 6.23 -14.93
CA ALA A 89 3.18 6.08 -15.65
C ALA A 89 4.07 4.96 -15.07
N VAL A 90 3.81 4.52 -13.86
CA VAL A 90 4.40 3.32 -13.27
C VAL A 90 3.41 2.18 -13.45
N ASP A 91 3.83 1.17 -14.20
CA ASP A 91 2.97 0.03 -14.49
C ASP A 91 2.67 -0.81 -13.24
N ILE A 92 1.53 -1.51 -13.27
CA ILE A 92 1.05 -2.32 -12.14
C ILE A 92 2.04 -3.40 -11.72
N THR A 93 2.81 -3.99 -12.65
CA THR A 93 3.78 -5.05 -12.33
C THR A 93 4.91 -4.50 -11.47
N THR A 94 5.44 -3.34 -11.83
CA THR A 94 6.45 -2.62 -11.04
C THR A 94 5.93 -2.30 -9.66
N ARG A 95 4.71 -1.78 -9.55
CA ARG A 95 4.07 -1.46 -8.26
C ARG A 95 3.84 -2.69 -7.38
N LEU A 96 3.46 -3.82 -7.99
CA LEU A 96 3.30 -5.08 -7.27
C LEU A 96 4.63 -5.64 -6.77
N HIS A 97 5.73 -5.37 -7.47
CA HIS A 97 7.08 -5.74 -7.02
C HIS A 97 7.45 -4.96 -5.74
N ASP A 98 7.34 -3.64 -5.76
CA ASP A 98 7.62 -2.78 -4.60
C ASP A 98 6.70 -3.11 -3.40
N LEU A 99 5.43 -3.41 -3.70
CA LEU A 99 4.46 -3.87 -2.70
C LEU A 99 4.93 -5.17 -2.04
N ASN A 100 5.46 -6.12 -2.82
CA ASN A 100 5.97 -7.38 -2.29
C ASN A 100 7.12 -7.13 -1.30
N ASP A 101 8.04 -6.21 -1.59
CA ASP A 101 9.12 -5.85 -0.68
C ASP A 101 8.60 -5.28 0.65
N ALA A 102 7.54 -4.46 0.60
CA ALA A 102 6.89 -3.97 1.80
C ALA A 102 6.22 -5.10 2.60
N LEU A 103 5.61 -6.07 1.91
CA LEU A 103 4.94 -7.20 2.54
C LEU A 103 5.90 -8.17 3.27
N GLU A 104 7.16 -8.25 2.82
CA GLU A 104 8.20 -9.06 3.49
C GLU A 104 8.53 -8.56 4.90
N VAL A 105 8.36 -7.26 5.15
CA VAL A 105 8.79 -6.62 6.40
C VAL A 105 7.63 -6.25 7.34
N THR A 106 6.38 -6.52 6.95
CA THR A 106 5.20 -6.12 7.74
C THR A 106 4.23 -7.27 7.99
N THR A 107 3.64 -7.25 9.19
CA THR A 107 2.47 -8.06 9.54
C THR A 107 1.17 -7.25 9.47
N LYS A 108 1.25 -5.93 9.25
CA LYS A 108 0.11 -5.02 9.25
C LYS A 108 -0.74 -5.18 7.98
N PRO A 109 -2.04 -4.84 8.03
CA PRO A 109 -2.86 -4.81 6.82
C PRO A 109 -2.37 -3.72 5.87
N VAL A 110 -2.48 -3.98 4.57
CA VAL A 110 -2.10 -3.05 3.52
C VAL A 110 -3.32 -2.71 2.67
N ILE A 111 -3.51 -1.42 2.41
CA ILE A 111 -4.46 -0.88 1.44
C ILE A 111 -3.66 -0.55 0.18
N PHE A 112 -4.10 -1.01 -0.97
CA PHE A 112 -3.47 -0.74 -2.26
C PHE A 112 -4.24 0.34 -3.01
N ASP A 113 -3.54 1.36 -3.47
CA ASP A 113 -4.07 2.37 -4.38
C ASP A 113 -4.04 1.81 -5.80
N GLY A 114 -5.19 1.48 -6.32
CA GLY A 114 -5.36 0.88 -7.65
C GLY A 114 -5.53 1.88 -8.77
N ASP A 115 -5.33 3.19 -8.50
CA ASP A 115 -5.53 4.27 -9.47
C ASP A 115 -6.94 4.21 -10.09
N THR A 116 -7.06 4.23 -11.42
CA THR A 116 -8.34 4.06 -12.13
C THR A 116 -8.78 2.60 -12.23
N GLY A 117 -7.98 1.64 -11.74
CA GLY A 117 -8.20 0.20 -11.92
C GLY A 117 -7.68 -0.33 -13.25
N GLY A 118 -7.22 0.54 -14.16
CA GLY A 118 -6.75 0.18 -15.49
C GLY A 118 -7.87 -0.31 -16.41
N LYS A 119 -7.56 -1.22 -17.34
CA LYS A 119 -8.57 -1.80 -18.22
C LYS A 119 -9.47 -2.77 -17.46
N VAL A 120 -10.78 -2.62 -17.65
CA VAL A 120 -11.81 -3.43 -16.96
C VAL A 120 -11.54 -4.93 -17.11
N GLU A 121 -11.18 -5.36 -18.32
CA GLU A 121 -10.89 -6.76 -18.62
C GLU A 121 -9.67 -7.32 -17.89
N HIS A 122 -8.74 -6.44 -17.50
CA HIS A 122 -7.52 -6.80 -16.77
C HIS A 122 -7.67 -6.71 -15.26
N PHE A 123 -8.63 -5.92 -14.79
CA PHE A 123 -8.80 -5.62 -13.37
C PHE A 123 -9.00 -6.87 -12.51
N VAL A 124 -9.75 -7.87 -13.02
CA VAL A 124 -9.94 -9.14 -12.32
C VAL A 124 -8.62 -9.87 -12.02
N PHE A 125 -7.63 -9.77 -12.90
CA PHE A 125 -6.32 -10.39 -12.70
C PHE A 125 -5.49 -9.62 -11.65
N THR A 126 -5.61 -8.30 -11.64
CA THR A 126 -5.02 -7.45 -10.59
C THR A 126 -5.59 -7.82 -9.22
N VAL A 127 -6.90 -7.88 -9.07
CA VAL A 127 -7.57 -8.27 -7.82
C VAL A 127 -7.13 -9.65 -7.36
N ARG A 128 -7.11 -10.66 -8.23
CA ARG A 128 -6.64 -12.01 -7.89
C ARG A 128 -5.19 -12.02 -7.40
N THR A 129 -4.34 -11.16 -7.96
CA THR A 129 -2.95 -11.04 -7.51
C THR A 129 -2.88 -10.39 -6.13
N LEU A 130 -3.62 -9.32 -5.90
CA LEU A 130 -3.70 -8.65 -4.60
C LEU A 130 -4.27 -9.56 -3.50
N GLU A 131 -5.26 -10.39 -3.82
CA GLU A 131 -5.78 -11.41 -2.91
C GLU A 131 -4.71 -12.45 -2.52
N ARG A 132 -3.95 -12.97 -3.49
CA ARG A 132 -2.84 -13.90 -3.20
C ARG A 132 -1.76 -13.27 -2.34
N LEU A 133 -1.51 -11.98 -2.48
CA LEU A 133 -0.58 -11.21 -1.64
C LEU A 133 -1.16 -10.87 -0.26
N GLY A 134 -2.46 -11.07 -0.06
CA GLY A 134 -3.14 -10.79 1.20
C GLY A 134 -3.40 -9.30 1.44
N ILE A 135 -3.63 -8.53 0.38
CA ILE A 135 -3.99 -7.12 0.46
C ILE A 135 -5.39 -6.98 1.06
N SER A 136 -5.53 -6.08 2.03
CA SER A 136 -6.75 -5.97 2.84
C SER A 136 -7.84 -5.12 2.20
N ALA A 137 -7.48 -4.17 1.33
CA ALA A 137 -8.39 -3.32 0.59
C ALA A 137 -7.72 -2.73 -0.64
N VAL A 138 -8.53 -2.34 -1.63
CA VAL A 138 -8.11 -1.61 -2.83
C VAL A 138 -8.91 -0.33 -2.91
N ILE A 139 -8.25 0.78 -3.21
CA ILE A 139 -8.88 2.06 -3.54
C ILE A 139 -8.86 2.17 -5.06
N ILE A 140 -9.97 2.58 -5.66
CA ILE A 140 -10.10 2.84 -7.08
C ILE A 140 -10.76 4.20 -7.25
N GLU A 141 -10.16 5.03 -8.08
CA GLU A 141 -10.71 6.32 -8.45
C GLU A 141 -11.79 6.14 -9.52
N ASP A 142 -13.00 6.64 -9.25
CA ASP A 142 -14.09 6.69 -10.23
C ASP A 142 -13.89 7.89 -11.18
N LYS A 143 -12.91 7.76 -12.07
CA LYS A 143 -12.58 8.77 -13.08
C LYS A 143 -12.90 8.25 -14.47
N VAL A 144 -13.40 9.16 -15.31
CA VAL A 144 -13.59 8.93 -16.74
C VAL A 144 -12.40 9.49 -17.50
N GLY A 145 -11.73 8.64 -18.30
CA GLY A 145 -10.56 9.03 -19.09
C GLY A 145 -9.22 8.68 -18.43
N LEU A 146 -8.16 9.31 -18.91
CA LEU A 146 -6.81 9.11 -18.38
C LEU A 146 -6.65 9.77 -17.01
N LYS A 147 -5.90 9.13 -16.12
CA LYS A 147 -5.57 9.71 -14.82
C LYS A 147 -4.74 10.98 -15.02
N GLN A 148 -5.16 12.05 -14.37
CA GLN A 148 -4.45 13.32 -14.32
C GLN A 148 -3.89 13.51 -12.91
N ASN A 149 -2.68 14.06 -12.82
CA ASN A 149 -2.09 14.37 -11.53
C ASN A 149 -2.83 15.52 -10.87
N SER A 150 -3.52 15.26 -9.77
CA SER A 150 -4.32 16.25 -9.03
C SER A 150 -3.49 17.40 -8.43
N LEU A 151 -2.17 17.23 -8.27
CA LEU A 151 -1.27 18.25 -7.72
C LEU A 151 -0.81 19.27 -8.75
N PHE A 152 -0.77 18.92 -10.03
CA PHE A 152 -0.17 19.75 -11.08
C PHE A 152 -1.18 20.29 -12.10
N GLY A 153 -2.45 19.91 -12.04
CA GLY A 153 -3.51 20.45 -12.88
C GLY A 153 -3.16 20.59 -14.38
N VAL A 154 -3.68 21.62 -15.02
CA VAL A 154 -3.55 21.92 -16.46
C VAL A 154 -2.10 22.12 -16.94
N LEU A 155 -1.18 22.53 -16.06
CA LEU A 155 0.22 22.80 -16.41
C LEU A 155 0.98 21.57 -16.95
N PHE A 156 0.58 20.36 -16.55
CA PHE A 156 1.29 19.15 -16.97
C PHE A 156 0.86 18.67 -18.36
N GLU A 157 -0.39 18.88 -18.72
CA GLU A 157 -0.85 18.60 -20.09
C GLU A 157 -0.18 19.52 -21.11
N ASP A 158 -0.04 20.80 -20.78
CA ASP A 158 0.63 21.79 -21.63
C ASP A 158 2.14 21.46 -21.77
N LEU A 159 2.78 21.00 -20.71
CA LEU A 159 4.19 20.60 -20.71
C LEU A 159 4.41 19.35 -21.58
N LEU A 160 3.60 18.32 -21.41
CA LEU A 160 3.70 17.06 -22.15
C LEU A 160 3.41 17.29 -23.64
N PHE A 161 2.38 18.08 -23.95
CA PHE A 161 2.00 18.43 -25.31
C PHE A 161 3.09 19.28 -25.98
N GLY A 162 3.71 20.21 -25.24
CA GLY A 162 4.84 21.01 -25.69
C GLY A 162 6.08 20.17 -25.99
N MET A 163 6.42 19.20 -25.14
CA MET A 163 7.58 18.31 -25.35
C MET A 163 7.40 17.38 -26.56
N LEU A 164 6.19 16.83 -26.76
CA LEU A 164 5.89 15.94 -27.89
C LEU A 164 5.85 16.67 -29.23
N ASN A 165 5.53 17.95 -29.24
CA ASN A 165 5.46 18.78 -30.46
C ASN A 165 6.75 19.61 -30.68
N GLY A 166 7.79 19.43 -29.90
CA GLY A 166 9.05 20.16 -30.04
C GLY A 166 8.95 21.66 -29.71
N ALA A 167 7.91 22.07 -28.99
CA ALA A 167 7.74 23.45 -28.56
C ALA A 167 8.76 23.80 -27.47
N THR A 168 9.55 24.82 -27.69
CA THR A 168 10.46 25.38 -26.66
C THR A 168 9.62 26.11 -25.63
N ILE A 169 9.63 25.64 -24.39
CA ILE A 169 9.00 26.34 -23.28
C ILE A 169 9.73 27.65 -23.08
N LYS A 170 9.08 28.78 -23.37
CA LYS A 170 9.58 30.10 -22.99
C LYS A 170 9.13 30.34 -21.54
N HIS A 171 10.12 30.50 -20.66
CA HIS A 171 9.90 30.95 -19.28
C HIS A 171 9.41 32.38 -19.23
#